data_21a408cf7a90034c8f8e2b29d83eee74
#
_entry.id   21a408cf7a90034c8f8e2b29d83eee74
#
_cell.length_a   1.000
_cell.length_b   1.000
_cell.length_c   1.000
_cell.angle_alpha   90.00
_cell.angle_beta   90.00
_cell.angle_gamma   90.00
#
_symmetry.space_group_name_H-M   'P 1'
#
loop_
_entity.id
_entity.type
_entity.pdbx_description
1 polymer ?
#
loop_
_entity_poly.entity_id
_entity_poly.type
_entity_poly.pdbx_seq_one_letter_code
_entity_poly.pdbx_strand_id
1 'polypeptide(L)'
;MQEPTVPMLPKQEAARRAHNSGMQERFADLSVFRILLNHPPLAQEIANTLTSLLFEDNVLDPRLRELLIMRIAWIRGSDYEWTQHWRVARGLDIPRDDLLAVRNWENAPDLSDADRAVLQATDDCLDLGYIQPSTWKSIKVHLTTIAEHIELVIAIGNWMQFAQLLRSLNVPLEDGVRSWPPSGESPQP
;
A
#
# COMPACT_ATOMS: atom_id res chain seq x y z
N MET A 1 13.77 -16.31 8.80
CA MET A 1 12.91 -15.77 7.72
C MET A 1 12.42 -16.93 6.90
N GLN A 2 11.14 -16.99 6.59
CA GLN A 2 10.61 -17.98 5.66
C GLN A 2 11.09 -17.64 4.25
N GLU A 3 11.40 -18.68 3.47
CA GLU A 3 11.76 -18.49 2.05
C GLU A 3 10.53 -18.06 1.23
N PRO A 4 10.73 -17.29 0.14
CA PRO A 4 9.64 -16.96 -0.77
C PRO A 4 8.98 -18.23 -1.33
N THR A 5 7.65 -18.21 -1.44
CA THR A 5 6.87 -19.34 -2.00
C THR A 5 7.19 -19.60 -3.47
N VAL A 6 7.57 -18.56 -4.20
CA VAL A 6 8.06 -18.62 -5.59
C VAL A 6 9.45 -18.02 -5.67
N PRO A 7 10.30 -18.46 -6.61
CA PRO A 7 11.67 -17.96 -6.70
C PRO A 7 11.73 -16.46 -6.91
N MET A 8 12.51 -15.76 -6.09
CA MET A 8 12.84 -14.36 -6.32
C MET A 8 14.01 -14.28 -7.30
N LEU A 9 13.82 -13.56 -8.40
CA LEU A 9 14.85 -13.42 -9.42
C LEU A 9 16.09 -12.68 -8.89
N PRO A 10 17.30 -13.06 -9.34
CA PRO A 10 18.50 -12.25 -9.13
C PRO A 10 18.29 -10.83 -9.70
N LYS A 11 18.88 -9.79 -9.09
CA LYS A 11 18.71 -8.38 -9.50
C LYS A 11 18.97 -8.15 -10.99
N GLN A 12 20.06 -8.72 -11.53
CA GLN A 12 20.39 -8.57 -12.96
C GLN A 12 19.33 -9.18 -13.88
N GLU A 13 18.80 -10.34 -13.54
CA GLU A 13 17.75 -10.99 -14.32
C GLU A 13 16.42 -10.24 -14.23
N ALA A 14 16.07 -9.73 -13.05
CA ALA A 14 14.91 -8.88 -12.86
C ALA A 14 15.00 -7.60 -13.70
N ALA A 15 16.14 -6.90 -13.66
CA ALA A 15 16.39 -5.71 -14.47
C ALA A 15 16.27 -6.00 -15.99
N ARG A 16 16.85 -7.11 -16.46
CA ARG A 16 16.74 -7.54 -17.85
C ARG A 16 15.27 -7.79 -18.27
N ARG A 17 14.51 -8.48 -17.44
CA ARG A 17 13.07 -8.76 -17.73
C ARG A 17 12.22 -7.51 -17.68
N ALA A 18 12.48 -6.60 -16.73
CA ALA A 18 11.83 -5.30 -16.64
C ALA A 18 12.07 -4.47 -17.92
N HIS A 19 13.33 -4.35 -18.33
CA HIS A 19 13.70 -3.66 -19.56
C HIS A 19 12.97 -4.25 -20.79
N ASN A 20 12.98 -5.57 -20.94
CA ASN A 20 12.35 -6.25 -22.07
C ASN A 20 10.83 -6.13 -22.11
N SER A 21 10.18 -5.91 -20.95
CA SER A 21 8.74 -5.68 -20.85
C SER A 21 8.36 -4.20 -20.94
N GLY A 22 9.32 -3.28 -20.99
CA GLY A 22 9.07 -1.83 -20.97
C GLY A 22 8.76 -1.27 -19.58
N MET A 23 8.97 -2.05 -18.52
CA MET A 23 8.76 -1.61 -17.14
C MET A 23 9.87 -0.67 -16.69
N GLN A 24 9.54 0.34 -15.89
CA GLN A 24 10.52 1.25 -15.31
C GLN A 24 11.49 0.47 -14.40
N GLU A 25 12.79 0.66 -14.60
CA GLU A 25 13.86 -0.11 -13.92
C GLU A 25 13.78 -0.02 -12.38
N ARG A 26 13.32 1.12 -11.85
CA ARG A 26 13.17 1.32 -10.39
C ARG A 26 12.34 0.23 -9.70
N PHE A 27 11.38 -0.37 -10.40
CA PHE A 27 10.57 -1.46 -9.84
C PHE A 27 11.36 -2.76 -9.70
N ALA A 28 12.32 -3.03 -10.59
CA ALA A 28 13.11 -4.26 -10.57
C ALA A 28 14.01 -4.40 -9.33
N ASP A 29 14.27 -3.33 -8.59
CA ASP A 29 15.02 -3.36 -7.34
C ASP A 29 14.19 -3.85 -6.14
N LEU A 30 12.85 -3.76 -6.24
CA LEU A 30 11.95 -4.17 -5.18
C LEU A 30 11.74 -5.69 -5.18
N SER A 31 11.85 -6.31 -4.00
CA SER A 31 11.67 -7.75 -3.83
C SER A 31 10.36 -8.25 -4.41
N VAL A 32 9.27 -7.51 -4.25
CA VAL A 32 7.96 -7.86 -4.82
C VAL A 32 8.01 -7.96 -6.34
N PHE A 33 8.67 -7.02 -7.02
CA PHE A 33 8.79 -7.05 -8.47
C PHE A 33 9.78 -8.11 -8.97
N ARG A 34 10.82 -8.41 -8.19
CA ARG A 34 11.72 -9.54 -8.50
C ARG A 34 10.98 -10.88 -8.48
N ILE A 35 9.90 -10.99 -7.71
CA ILE A 35 8.99 -12.14 -7.73
C ILE A 35 8.00 -12.04 -8.89
N LEU A 36 7.33 -10.88 -9.07
CA LEU A 36 6.33 -10.67 -10.13
C LEU A 36 6.91 -10.84 -11.54
N LEU A 37 8.17 -10.50 -11.76
CA LEU A 37 8.87 -10.65 -13.04
C LEU A 37 9.11 -12.11 -13.47
N ASN A 38 8.68 -13.10 -12.69
CA ASN A 38 8.46 -14.44 -13.20
C ASN A 38 7.28 -14.51 -14.18
N HIS A 39 6.40 -13.48 -14.18
CA HIS A 39 5.33 -13.27 -15.16
C HIS A 39 5.40 -11.83 -15.69
N PRO A 40 6.34 -11.49 -16.62
CA PRO A 40 6.60 -10.10 -17.02
C PRO A 40 5.39 -9.31 -17.51
N PRO A 41 4.47 -9.86 -18.34
CA PRO A 41 3.29 -9.10 -18.75
C PRO A 41 2.41 -8.64 -17.58
N LEU A 42 2.18 -9.49 -16.59
CA LEU A 42 1.38 -9.13 -15.40
C LEU A 42 2.14 -8.14 -14.51
N ALA A 43 3.45 -8.33 -14.34
CA ALA A 43 4.29 -7.39 -13.59
C ALA A 43 4.23 -5.97 -14.19
N GLN A 44 4.20 -5.85 -15.51
CA GLN A 44 4.06 -4.57 -16.21
C GLN A 44 2.72 -3.89 -15.90
N GLU A 45 1.61 -4.61 -15.96
CA GLU A 45 0.29 -4.02 -15.67
C GLU A 45 0.16 -3.58 -14.21
N ILE A 46 0.73 -4.36 -13.29
CA ILE A 46 0.80 -3.98 -11.87
C ILE A 46 1.68 -2.72 -11.69
N ALA A 47 2.83 -2.63 -12.37
CA ALA A 47 3.68 -1.46 -12.34
C ALA A 47 2.99 -0.21 -12.91
N ASN A 48 2.22 -0.36 -13.99
CA ASN A 48 1.43 0.73 -14.59
C ASN A 48 0.39 1.25 -13.58
N THR A 49 -0.34 0.35 -12.91
CA THR A 49 -1.31 0.74 -11.88
C THR A 49 -0.66 1.48 -10.73
N LEU A 50 0.48 0.98 -10.21
CA LEU A 50 1.22 1.69 -9.17
C LEU A 50 1.74 3.04 -9.63
N THR A 51 2.18 3.16 -10.89
CA THR A 51 2.64 4.42 -11.44
C THR A 51 1.51 5.46 -11.42
N SER A 52 0.30 5.10 -11.86
CA SER A 52 -0.86 5.98 -11.83
C SER A 52 -1.27 6.37 -10.39
N LEU A 53 -1.28 5.42 -9.45
CA LEU A 53 -1.72 5.68 -8.08
C LEU A 53 -0.71 6.45 -7.22
N LEU A 54 0.60 6.35 -7.52
CA LEU A 54 1.65 6.90 -6.65
C LEU A 54 2.38 8.11 -7.25
N PHE A 55 2.50 8.20 -8.58
CA PHE A 55 3.46 9.10 -9.20
C PHE A 55 2.87 10.01 -10.28
N GLU A 56 1.90 9.55 -11.05
CA GLU A 56 1.41 10.25 -12.24
C GLU A 56 -0.12 10.32 -12.23
N ASP A 57 -0.66 11.52 -12.51
CA ASP A 57 -2.11 11.75 -12.70
C ASP A 57 -3.03 11.35 -11.52
N ASN A 58 -2.47 11.05 -10.33
CA ASN A 58 -3.29 10.78 -9.14
C ASN A 58 -3.91 12.06 -8.59
N VAL A 59 -5.12 11.95 -8.06
CA VAL A 59 -5.90 13.07 -7.51
C VAL A 59 -6.21 12.91 -6.02
N LEU A 60 -6.09 11.69 -5.49
CA LEU A 60 -6.26 11.44 -4.07
C LEU A 60 -5.08 12.05 -3.31
N ASP A 61 -5.39 12.84 -2.29
CA ASP A 61 -4.36 13.44 -1.43
C ASP A 61 -3.33 12.40 -0.97
N PRO A 62 -2.02 12.64 -1.16
CA PRO A 62 -0.97 11.67 -0.82
C PRO A 62 -0.99 11.25 0.64
N ARG A 63 -1.36 12.14 1.57
CA ARG A 63 -1.50 11.79 2.98
C ARG A 63 -2.62 10.77 3.19
N LEU A 64 -3.80 11.03 2.65
CA LEU A 64 -4.95 10.14 2.76
C LEU A 64 -4.65 8.77 2.16
N ARG A 65 -3.96 8.75 1.02
CA ARG A 65 -3.49 7.52 0.39
C ARG A 65 -2.54 6.73 1.31
N GLU A 66 -1.52 7.36 1.87
CA GLU A 66 -0.59 6.64 2.75
C GLU A 66 -1.26 6.15 4.04
N LEU A 67 -2.21 6.90 4.62
CA LEU A 67 -2.94 6.45 5.81
C LEU A 67 -3.78 5.18 5.53
N LEU A 68 -4.50 5.12 4.40
CA LEU A 68 -5.26 3.93 4.03
C LEU A 68 -4.36 2.71 3.78
N ILE A 69 -3.20 2.91 3.14
CA ILE A 69 -2.23 1.84 2.88
C ILE A 69 -1.67 1.29 4.20
N MET A 70 -1.25 2.19 5.09
CA MET A 70 -0.74 1.82 6.41
C MET A 70 -1.81 1.09 7.24
N ARG A 71 -3.09 1.49 7.14
CA ARG A 71 -4.20 0.79 7.80
C ARG A 71 -4.37 -0.63 7.26
N ILE A 72 -4.39 -0.80 5.94
CA ILE A 72 -4.48 -2.12 5.30
C ILE A 72 -3.32 -3.01 5.73
N ALA A 73 -2.10 -2.48 5.64
CA ALA A 73 -0.90 -3.20 6.04
C ALA A 73 -0.96 -3.68 7.49
N TRP A 74 -1.43 -2.82 8.41
CA TRP A 74 -1.60 -3.17 9.82
C TRP A 74 -2.65 -4.27 10.02
N ILE A 75 -3.87 -4.08 9.52
CA ILE A 75 -4.98 -5.03 9.70
C ILE A 75 -4.68 -6.38 9.04
N ARG A 76 -4.03 -6.37 7.87
CA ARG A 76 -3.68 -7.60 7.15
C ARG A 76 -2.35 -8.22 7.62
N GLY A 77 -1.61 -7.59 8.54
CA GLY A 77 -0.31 -8.07 9.00
C GLY A 77 0.73 -8.15 7.89
N SER A 78 0.72 -7.18 6.96
CA SER A 78 1.61 -7.12 5.81
C SER A 78 2.87 -6.32 6.14
N ASP A 79 3.91 -7.01 6.65
CA ASP A 79 5.18 -6.38 7.05
C ASP A 79 5.84 -5.61 5.91
N TYR A 80 5.93 -6.24 4.74
CA TYR A 80 6.54 -5.61 3.56
C TYR A 80 5.85 -4.28 3.22
N GLU A 81 4.52 -4.29 3.17
CA GLU A 81 3.71 -3.11 2.82
C GLU A 81 3.84 -2.01 3.88
N TRP A 82 3.69 -2.36 5.17
CA TRP A 82 3.92 -1.44 6.27
C TRP A 82 5.30 -0.78 6.19
N THR A 83 6.32 -1.59 6.01
CA THR A 83 7.72 -1.13 6.04
C THR A 83 8.06 -0.22 4.84
N GLN A 84 7.59 -0.56 3.64
CA GLN A 84 7.81 0.27 2.45
C GLN A 84 7.04 1.59 2.55
N HIS A 85 5.75 1.55 2.90
CA HIS A 85 4.91 2.74 2.98
C HIS A 85 5.23 3.63 4.18
N TRP A 86 5.77 3.09 5.26
CA TRP A 86 6.36 3.90 6.32
C TRP A 86 7.43 4.85 5.76
N ARG A 87 8.31 4.37 4.90
CA ARG A 87 9.36 5.18 4.28
C ARG A 87 8.79 6.22 3.32
N VAL A 88 7.84 5.83 2.50
CA VAL A 88 7.15 6.73 1.55
C VAL A 88 6.44 7.85 2.32
N ALA A 89 5.63 7.50 3.30
CA ALA A 89 4.86 8.45 4.12
C ALA A 89 5.76 9.43 4.88
N ARG A 90 6.88 8.94 5.42
CA ARG A 90 7.89 9.82 6.06
C ARG A 90 8.58 10.75 5.06
N GLY A 91 8.75 10.32 3.82
CA GLY A 91 9.25 11.15 2.71
C GLY A 91 8.26 12.22 2.25
N LEU A 92 6.99 12.07 2.56
CA LEU A 92 5.90 13.04 2.36
C LEU A 92 5.67 13.94 3.58
N ASP A 93 6.57 13.94 4.57
CA ASP A 93 6.48 14.69 5.81
C ASP A 93 5.24 14.38 6.68
N ILE A 94 4.60 13.22 6.48
CA ILE A 94 3.48 12.80 7.34
C ILE A 94 4.02 12.54 8.75
N PRO A 95 3.41 13.12 9.80
CA PRO A 95 3.84 12.93 11.17
C PRO A 95 3.88 11.46 11.56
N ARG A 96 4.91 11.07 12.32
CA ARG A 96 5.06 9.69 12.82
C ARG A 96 3.84 9.23 13.60
N ASP A 97 3.31 10.10 14.44
CA ASP A 97 2.22 9.77 15.35
C ASP A 97 0.91 9.51 14.59
N ASP A 98 0.69 10.22 13.48
CA ASP A 98 -0.45 9.98 12.57
C ASP A 98 -0.34 8.61 11.88
N LEU A 99 0.87 8.22 11.46
CA LEU A 99 1.10 6.89 10.88
C LEU A 99 0.90 5.77 11.91
N LEU A 100 1.22 6.01 13.17
CA LEU A 100 0.96 5.06 14.25
C LEU A 100 -0.51 5.03 14.66
N ALA A 101 -1.19 6.17 14.54
CA ALA A 101 -2.61 6.32 14.85
C ALA A 101 -3.51 5.39 14.03
N VAL A 102 -3.10 5.00 12.80
CA VAL A 102 -3.89 4.08 11.95
C VAL A 102 -4.14 2.72 12.62
N ARG A 103 -3.35 2.34 13.63
CA ARG A 103 -3.49 1.10 14.38
C ARG A 103 -4.78 1.06 15.20
N ASN A 104 -5.16 2.21 15.76
CA ASN A 104 -6.36 2.42 16.57
C ASN A 104 -6.93 3.83 16.31
N TRP A 105 -7.22 4.13 15.06
CA TRP A 105 -7.55 5.46 14.58
C TRP A 105 -8.82 6.05 15.21
N GLU A 106 -9.75 5.22 15.60
CA GLU A 106 -11.01 5.65 16.25
C GLU A 106 -10.74 6.45 17.53
N ASN A 107 -9.69 6.09 18.26
CA ASN A 107 -9.30 6.72 19.53
C ASN A 107 -8.16 7.75 19.38
N ALA A 108 -7.72 8.05 18.16
CA ALA A 108 -6.64 9.00 17.92
C ALA A 108 -7.18 10.44 17.85
N PRO A 109 -6.81 11.36 18.76
CA PRO A 109 -7.39 12.70 18.82
C PRO A 109 -6.99 13.61 17.66
N ASP A 110 -5.78 13.42 17.11
CA ASP A 110 -5.15 14.36 16.19
C ASP A 110 -5.45 14.11 14.70
N LEU A 111 -6.16 13.03 14.38
CA LEU A 111 -6.59 12.76 13.00
C LEU A 111 -7.74 13.68 12.60
N SER A 112 -7.63 14.26 11.40
CA SER A 112 -8.68 15.10 10.81
C SER A 112 -9.94 14.28 10.46
N ASP A 113 -11.06 14.98 10.24
CA ASP A 113 -12.29 14.34 9.78
C ASP A 113 -12.13 13.67 8.40
N ALA A 114 -11.28 14.21 7.53
CA ALA A 114 -10.94 13.60 6.25
C ALA A 114 -10.14 12.29 6.44
N ASP A 115 -9.14 12.28 7.33
CA ASP A 115 -8.39 11.07 7.68
C ASP A 115 -9.34 9.97 8.19
N ARG A 116 -10.22 10.34 9.12
CA ARG A 116 -11.22 9.42 9.70
C ARG A 116 -12.19 8.87 8.66
N ALA A 117 -12.66 9.70 7.74
CA ALA A 117 -13.58 9.27 6.68
C ALA A 117 -12.91 8.23 5.75
N VAL A 118 -11.64 8.45 5.39
CA VAL A 118 -10.89 7.53 4.54
C VAL A 118 -10.52 6.24 5.28
N LEU A 119 -10.14 6.33 6.56
CA LEU A 119 -9.86 5.14 7.39
C LEU A 119 -11.12 4.29 7.62
N GLN A 120 -12.28 4.92 7.84
CA GLN A 120 -13.55 4.21 7.91
C GLN A 120 -13.90 3.52 6.58
N ALA A 121 -13.70 4.21 5.45
CA ALA A 121 -13.92 3.60 4.13
C ALA A 121 -13.01 2.39 3.90
N THR A 122 -11.78 2.48 4.39
CA THR A 122 -10.82 1.38 4.34
C THR A 122 -11.31 0.19 5.16
N ASP A 123 -11.73 0.42 6.41
CA ASP A 123 -12.26 -0.63 7.29
C ASP A 123 -13.55 -1.25 6.73
N ASP A 124 -14.47 -0.46 6.18
CA ASP A 124 -15.65 -0.96 5.49
C ASP A 124 -15.28 -1.95 4.37
N CYS A 125 -14.29 -1.60 3.54
CA CYS A 125 -13.82 -2.50 2.48
C CYS A 125 -13.12 -3.75 3.01
N LEU A 126 -12.36 -3.63 4.11
CA LEU A 126 -11.66 -4.75 4.75
C LEU A 126 -12.65 -5.76 5.35
N ASP A 127 -13.75 -5.30 5.91
CA ASP A 127 -14.72 -6.11 6.65
C ASP A 127 -15.87 -6.59 5.77
N LEU A 128 -16.40 -5.71 4.90
CA LEU A 128 -17.63 -5.95 4.13
C LEU A 128 -17.39 -6.11 2.63
N GLY A 129 -16.23 -5.69 2.13
CA GLY A 129 -15.91 -5.69 0.70
C GLY A 129 -16.46 -4.48 -0.08
N TYR A 130 -17.06 -3.49 0.58
CA TYR A 130 -17.56 -2.25 -0.04
C TYR A 130 -17.69 -1.13 0.97
N ILE A 131 -17.67 0.14 0.52
CA ILE A 131 -17.87 1.32 1.36
C ILE A 131 -19.36 1.51 1.65
N GLN A 132 -19.73 1.60 2.93
CA GLN A 132 -21.12 1.74 3.37
C GLN A 132 -21.73 3.09 2.92
N PRO A 133 -23.06 3.17 2.73
CA PRO A 133 -23.74 4.43 2.39
C PRO A 133 -23.57 5.55 3.41
N SER A 134 -23.43 5.21 4.70
CA SER A 134 -23.12 6.17 5.77
C SER A 134 -21.73 6.77 5.61
N THR A 135 -20.73 5.93 5.32
CA THR A 135 -19.34 6.34 5.11
C THR A 135 -19.20 7.20 3.86
N TRP A 136 -19.92 6.86 2.78
CA TRP A 136 -19.97 7.69 1.58
C TRP A 136 -20.46 9.12 1.83
N LYS A 137 -21.36 9.33 2.81
CA LYS A 137 -21.79 10.69 3.19
C LYS A 137 -20.62 11.51 3.75
N SER A 138 -19.80 10.89 4.59
CA SER A 138 -18.60 11.54 5.15
C SER A 138 -17.53 11.76 4.09
N ILE A 139 -17.25 10.76 3.24
CA ILE A 139 -16.28 10.87 2.14
C ILE A 139 -16.60 12.08 1.26
N LYS A 140 -17.85 12.24 0.83
CA LYS A 140 -18.27 13.32 -0.09
C LYS A 140 -18.15 14.74 0.50
N VAL A 141 -17.97 14.87 1.80
CA VAL A 141 -17.70 16.17 2.46
C VAL A 141 -16.25 16.60 2.21
N HIS A 142 -15.34 15.65 2.14
CA HIS A 142 -13.88 15.90 2.10
C HIS A 142 -13.25 15.64 0.74
N LEU A 143 -13.70 14.61 0.04
CA LEU A 143 -13.33 14.29 -1.35
C LEU A 143 -14.46 14.79 -2.23
N THR A 144 -14.23 15.85 -3.00
CA THR A 144 -15.30 16.60 -3.67
C THR A 144 -15.50 16.23 -5.14
N THR A 145 -14.55 15.49 -5.73
CA THR A 145 -14.58 15.11 -7.15
C THR A 145 -14.91 13.64 -7.33
N ILE A 146 -15.52 13.32 -8.48
CA ILE A 146 -15.78 11.91 -8.87
C ILE A 146 -14.46 11.15 -9.04
N ALA A 147 -13.42 11.82 -9.53
CA ALA A 147 -12.10 11.21 -9.73
C ALA A 147 -11.50 10.74 -8.39
N GLU A 148 -11.53 11.58 -7.35
CA GLU A 148 -11.08 11.18 -5.99
C GLU A 148 -11.86 9.98 -5.45
N HIS A 149 -13.19 9.93 -5.69
CA HIS A 149 -14.01 8.79 -5.26
C HIS A 149 -13.60 7.48 -5.94
N ILE A 150 -13.35 7.53 -7.26
CA ILE A 150 -12.91 6.36 -8.03
C ILE A 150 -11.53 5.93 -7.57
N GLU A 151 -10.60 6.88 -7.43
CA GLU A 151 -9.23 6.59 -7.03
C GLU A 151 -9.17 6.02 -5.60
N LEU A 152 -9.98 6.53 -4.66
CA LEU A 152 -10.08 5.98 -3.31
C LEU A 152 -10.44 4.49 -3.34
N VAL A 153 -11.49 4.12 -4.09
CA VAL A 153 -11.93 2.72 -4.17
C VAL A 153 -10.88 1.84 -4.83
N ILE A 154 -10.27 2.31 -5.92
CA ILE A 154 -9.19 1.58 -6.62
C ILE A 154 -7.96 1.45 -5.72
N ALA A 155 -7.57 2.51 -5.00
CA ALA A 155 -6.43 2.48 -4.08
C ALA A 155 -6.65 1.43 -2.98
N ILE A 156 -7.79 1.44 -2.29
CA ILE A 156 -8.10 0.45 -1.26
C ILE A 156 -8.00 -0.98 -1.83
N GLY A 157 -8.65 -1.24 -2.97
CA GLY A 157 -8.62 -2.57 -3.60
C GLY A 157 -7.22 -2.99 -4.01
N ASN A 158 -6.42 -2.08 -4.58
CA ASN A 158 -5.05 -2.33 -4.99
C ASN A 158 -4.16 -2.76 -3.82
N TRP A 159 -4.19 -2.03 -2.70
CA TRP A 159 -3.35 -2.38 -1.54
C TRP A 159 -3.85 -3.59 -0.77
N MET A 160 -5.15 -3.86 -0.76
CA MET A 160 -5.67 -5.16 -0.29
C MET A 160 -5.13 -6.32 -1.13
N GLN A 161 -5.08 -6.18 -2.46
CA GLN A 161 -4.46 -7.15 -3.37
C GLN A 161 -2.97 -7.31 -3.07
N PHE A 162 -2.24 -6.19 -2.86
CA PHE A 162 -0.82 -6.24 -2.49
C PHE A 162 -0.60 -6.97 -1.17
N ALA A 163 -1.34 -6.65 -0.11
CA ALA A 163 -1.24 -7.33 1.17
C ALA A 163 -1.43 -8.85 1.02
N GLN A 164 -2.43 -9.28 0.24
CA GLN A 164 -2.67 -10.68 -0.07
C GLN A 164 -1.49 -11.32 -0.82
N LEU A 165 -0.99 -10.67 -1.87
CA LEU A 165 0.12 -11.13 -2.70
C LEU A 165 1.40 -11.27 -1.86
N LEU A 166 1.77 -10.21 -1.14
CA LEU A 166 2.99 -10.13 -0.35
C LEU A 166 3.05 -11.24 0.70
N ARG A 167 1.94 -11.47 1.41
CA ARG A 167 1.84 -12.51 2.44
C ARG A 167 1.79 -13.92 1.84
N SER A 168 0.99 -14.12 0.78
CA SER A 168 0.84 -15.45 0.16
C SER A 168 2.13 -15.93 -0.49
N LEU A 169 2.93 -15.01 -1.03
CA LEU A 169 4.20 -15.33 -1.68
C LEU A 169 5.42 -15.24 -0.74
N ASN A 170 5.21 -14.89 0.54
CA ASN A 170 6.29 -14.65 1.51
C ASN A 170 7.36 -13.71 0.97
N VAL A 171 6.94 -12.56 0.43
CA VAL A 171 7.87 -11.58 -0.14
C VAL A 171 8.78 -11.02 0.95
N PRO A 172 10.11 -11.22 0.87
CA PRO A 172 11.03 -10.71 1.88
C PRO A 172 11.25 -9.21 1.72
N LEU A 173 11.53 -8.52 2.82
CA LEU A 173 12.10 -7.18 2.76
C LEU A 173 13.45 -7.18 2.05
N GLU A 174 13.84 -6.04 1.51
CA GLU A 174 15.16 -5.83 0.94
C GLU A 174 16.25 -5.94 2.02
N ASP A 175 17.47 -6.31 1.60
CA ASP A 175 18.60 -6.50 2.49
C ASP A 175 18.84 -5.27 3.36
N GLY A 176 18.98 -5.46 4.68
CA GLY A 176 19.27 -4.42 5.64
C GLY A 176 18.06 -3.56 6.04
N VAL A 177 16.88 -3.81 5.51
CA VAL A 177 15.65 -3.11 5.89
C VAL A 177 15.08 -3.72 7.18
N ARG A 178 14.77 -2.85 8.16
CA ARG A 178 14.17 -3.30 9.43
C ARG A 178 12.66 -3.45 9.27
N SER A 179 12.17 -4.59 9.73
CA SER A 179 10.75 -4.96 9.80
C SER A 179 9.97 -4.07 10.78
N TRP A 180 8.75 -3.75 10.45
CA TRP A 180 7.78 -3.05 11.29
C TRP A 180 8.30 -1.75 11.94
N PRO A 181 8.79 -0.77 11.16
CA PRO A 181 9.22 0.50 11.73
C PRO A 181 8.05 1.19 12.46
N PRO A 182 8.34 2.03 13.49
CA PRO A 182 9.67 2.39 13.97
C PRO A 182 10.17 1.46 15.09
N SER A 183 9.30 0.64 15.69
CA SER A 183 9.58 -0.08 16.93
C SER A 183 9.77 -1.59 16.77
N GLY A 184 9.46 -2.15 15.61
CA GLY A 184 9.38 -3.60 15.40
C GLY A 184 8.06 -4.21 15.88
N GLU A 185 7.09 -3.39 16.29
CA GLU A 185 5.79 -3.84 16.77
C GLU A 185 4.90 -4.23 15.59
N SER A 186 4.44 -5.47 15.58
CA SER A 186 3.51 -6.04 14.60
C SER A 186 2.11 -6.20 15.19
N PRO A 187 1.06 -6.27 14.37
CA PRO A 187 -0.27 -6.64 14.85
C PRO A 187 -0.26 -8.03 15.46
N GLN A 188 -1.11 -8.25 16.45
CA GLN A 188 -1.32 -9.59 17.01
C GLN A 188 -1.96 -10.47 15.93
N PRO A 189 -1.56 -11.76 15.84
CA PRO A 189 -2.12 -12.69 14.88
C PRO A 189 -3.59 -12.97 15.09
#